data_26a3ba70804636b7c5d3b1a9f4faf743
#
_entry.id   26a3ba70804636b7c5d3b1a9f4faf743
#
_cell.length_a   1.000
_cell.length_b   1.000
_cell.length_c   1.000
_cell.angle_alpha   90.00
_cell.angle_beta   90.00
_cell.angle_gamma   90.00
#
_symmetry.space_group_name_H-M   'P 1'
#
loop_
_entity.id
_entity.type
_entity.pdbx_description
1 polymer ?
#
loop_
_entity_poly.entity_id
_entity_poly.type
_entity_poly.pdbx_seq_one_letter_code
_entity_poly.pdbx_strand_id
1 'polypeptide(L)'
;MKLYYQIKDNCIEIIRCFGNDTKVVLPEQIDGLPVTSVAAYAFSDRKTGEEGQVFVYRNNELGLFGEEEHLLAGNCVEEIVFPGTVREIGNYIFYGCKRLRKLEFYHTLMQIGSGAFTGCSALKYLTVHMEGGSQSCVKEILGELWQRIDVTFCYGETNEKAVLVFPEHYEEAVENTPARILFTQHHGSGNNYRQCFYNKEIDYRKYDSLFSVAAARDKAGVLADIAFGRLEYPYQLAENYRAAYQNLIQDRYKEIIKYLLEKENFPGIRVITENGIWNGEMLEYALELAARQGKTEILSYLMNEKQKNVPKKTKRFEL
;
A
#
# COMPACT_ATOMS: atom_id res chain seq x y z
N MET A 1 5.52 -25.09 -6.74
CA MET A 1 6.16 -24.55 -5.51
C MET A 1 6.42 -25.69 -4.55
N LYS A 2 7.61 -25.73 -3.95
CA LYS A 2 7.99 -26.70 -2.92
C LYS A 2 8.21 -25.95 -1.60
N LEU A 3 7.67 -26.50 -0.51
CA LEU A 3 7.76 -25.91 0.82
C LEU A 3 8.48 -26.86 1.77
N TYR A 4 9.40 -26.33 2.55
CA TYR A 4 9.96 -27.00 3.71
C TYR A 4 9.24 -26.51 4.94
N TYR A 5 8.77 -27.42 5.78
CA TYR A 5 7.96 -27.10 6.94
C TYR A 5 8.26 -28.00 8.14
N GLN A 6 7.85 -27.55 9.30
CA GLN A 6 7.86 -28.30 10.55
C GLN A 6 6.44 -28.37 11.12
N ILE A 7 6.18 -29.40 11.92
CA ILE A 7 4.92 -29.54 12.65
C ILE A 7 5.18 -29.16 14.11
N LYS A 8 4.44 -28.15 14.59
CA LYS A 8 4.47 -27.68 15.98
C LYS A 8 3.04 -27.60 16.49
N ASP A 9 2.72 -28.24 17.59
CA ASP A 9 1.40 -28.20 18.24
C ASP A 9 0.23 -28.44 17.27
N ASN A 10 0.35 -29.43 16.39
CA ASN A 10 -0.65 -29.79 15.38
C ASN A 10 -0.88 -28.69 14.31
N CYS A 11 0.06 -27.78 14.15
CA CYS A 11 0.08 -26.71 13.17
C CYS A 11 1.38 -26.76 12.36
N ILE A 12 1.37 -26.08 11.21
CA ILE A 12 2.52 -26.01 10.32
C ILE A 12 3.22 -24.65 10.44
N GLU A 13 4.53 -24.73 10.60
CA GLU A 13 5.45 -23.60 10.42
C GLU A 13 6.23 -23.79 9.11
N ILE A 14 6.10 -22.84 8.18
CA ILE A 14 6.87 -22.82 6.93
C ILE A 14 8.29 -22.36 7.21
N ILE A 15 9.27 -23.16 6.80
CA ILE A 15 10.71 -22.88 7.01
C ILE A 15 11.34 -22.24 5.77
N ARG A 16 11.05 -22.79 4.57
CA ARG A 16 11.61 -22.31 3.29
C ARG A 16 10.64 -22.56 2.15
N CYS A 17 10.72 -21.69 1.15
CA CYS A 17 9.94 -21.80 -0.08
C CYS A 17 10.88 -21.92 -1.29
N PHE A 18 10.54 -22.79 -2.24
CA PHE A 18 11.25 -22.97 -3.49
C PHE A 18 10.28 -22.93 -4.66
N GLY A 19 10.69 -22.35 -5.77
CA GLY A 19 9.88 -22.22 -6.97
C GLY A 19 10.54 -21.30 -7.99
N ASN A 20 9.78 -20.93 -9.04
CA ASN A 20 10.25 -20.06 -10.13
C ASN A 20 9.41 -18.77 -10.24
N ASP A 21 8.32 -18.66 -9.50
CA ASP A 21 7.47 -17.47 -9.50
C ASP A 21 7.96 -16.45 -8.45
N THR A 22 7.99 -15.18 -8.82
CA THR A 22 8.33 -14.07 -7.92
C THR A 22 7.20 -13.73 -6.94
N LYS A 23 5.98 -14.23 -7.20
CA LYS A 23 4.82 -14.16 -6.32
C LYS A 23 4.66 -15.46 -5.56
N VAL A 24 4.73 -15.39 -4.24
CA VAL A 24 4.58 -16.53 -3.34
C VAL A 24 3.21 -16.47 -2.67
N VAL A 25 2.39 -17.49 -2.88
CA VAL A 25 1.10 -17.66 -2.22
C VAL A 25 1.19 -18.91 -1.33
N LEU A 26 1.17 -18.73 -0.01
CA LEU A 26 1.22 -19.85 0.91
C LEU A 26 -0.16 -20.53 1.00
N PRO A 27 -0.21 -21.88 1.11
CA PRO A 27 -1.46 -22.61 1.30
C PRO A 27 -2.03 -22.39 2.70
N GLU A 28 -3.34 -22.51 2.85
CA GLU A 28 -3.98 -22.48 4.17
C GLU A 28 -3.66 -23.72 5.01
N GLN A 29 -3.49 -24.88 4.34
CA GLN A 29 -3.29 -26.18 4.98
C GLN A 29 -2.29 -27.02 4.18
N ILE A 30 -1.57 -27.87 4.88
CA ILE A 30 -0.74 -28.94 4.31
C ILE A 30 -1.09 -30.24 5.07
N ASP A 31 -1.45 -31.28 4.34
CA ASP A 31 -1.82 -32.60 4.89
C ASP A 31 -2.93 -32.54 5.98
N GLY A 32 -3.87 -31.56 5.82
CA GLY A 32 -4.97 -31.34 6.76
C GLY A 32 -4.61 -30.54 8.01
N LEU A 33 -3.36 -30.11 8.15
CA LEU A 33 -2.91 -29.24 9.24
C LEU A 33 -2.82 -27.78 8.78
N PRO A 34 -3.30 -26.81 9.58
CA PRO A 34 -3.28 -25.39 9.21
C PRO A 34 -1.86 -24.82 9.21
N VAL A 35 -1.55 -23.96 8.24
CA VAL A 35 -0.31 -23.18 8.21
C VAL A 35 -0.51 -21.94 9.08
N THR A 36 0.09 -21.91 10.25
CA THR A 36 -0.14 -20.84 11.24
C THR A 36 1.05 -19.93 11.46
N SER A 37 2.24 -20.35 11.06
CA SER A 37 3.45 -19.55 11.23
C SER A 37 4.44 -19.70 10.09
N VAL A 38 5.33 -18.71 9.97
CA VAL A 38 6.45 -18.70 9.03
C VAL A 38 7.72 -18.39 9.80
N ALA A 39 8.72 -19.24 9.68
CA ALA A 39 9.93 -19.19 10.47
C ALA A 39 10.79 -17.95 10.22
N ALA A 40 11.71 -17.71 11.15
CA ALA A 40 12.75 -16.69 10.99
C ALA A 40 13.57 -16.93 9.71
N TYR A 41 13.89 -15.86 9.00
CA TYR A 41 14.66 -15.87 7.75
C TYR A 41 14.06 -16.70 6.59
N ALA A 42 12.79 -17.07 6.63
CA ALA A 42 12.17 -17.99 5.64
C ALA A 42 12.35 -17.53 4.19
N PHE A 43 12.36 -16.23 3.94
CA PHE A 43 12.57 -15.61 2.62
C PHE A 43 13.92 -14.87 2.50
N SER A 44 14.85 -15.10 3.42
CA SER A 44 16.18 -14.49 3.39
C SER A 44 17.21 -15.41 2.74
N ASP A 45 18.20 -14.84 2.07
CA ASP A 45 19.37 -15.59 1.56
C ASP A 45 20.27 -16.13 2.69
N ARG A 46 20.06 -15.68 3.93
CA ARG A 46 20.81 -16.20 5.08
C ARG A 46 20.42 -17.63 5.36
N LYS A 47 21.43 -18.47 5.57
CA LYS A 47 21.23 -19.82 6.10
C LYS A 47 20.93 -19.71 7.59
N THR A 48 19.84 -20.33 8.02
CA THR A 48 19.55 -20.61 9.43
C THR A 48 19.85 -22.07 9.71
N GLY A 49 20.33 -22.38 10.90
CA GLY A 49 20.37 -23.75 11.38
C GLY A 49 18.93 -24.27 11.48
N GLU A 50 18.61 -25.31 10.75
CA GLU A 50 17.32 -25.97 10.86
C GLU A 50 17.38 -26.86 12.11
N GLU A 51 16.63 -26.48 13.15
CA GLU A 51 16.45 -27.32 14.33
C GLU A 51 15.14 -28.10 14.20
N GLY A 52 15.22 -29.44 14.34
CA GLY A 52 14.06 -30.29 14.28
C GLY A 52 13.85 -31.06 12.99
N GLN A 53 12.75 -31.82 12.92
CA GLN A 53 12.40 -32.64 11.78
C GLN A 53 11.73 -31.76 10.69
N VAL A 54 12.35 -31.68 9.52
CA VAL A 54 11.85 -30.93 8.37
C VAL A 54 11.14 -31.88 7.39
N PHE A 55 9.94 -31.51 7.01
CA PHE A 55 9.12 -32.18 6.00
C PHE A 55 9.11 -31.37 4.70
N VAL A 56 8.76 -32.02 3.59
CA VAL A 56 8.69 -31.41 2.26
C VAL A 56 7.30 -31.57 1.68
N TYR A 57 6.66 -30.47 1.35
CA TYR A 57 5.41 -30.42 0.61
C TYR A 57 5.67 -29.95 -0.82
N ARG A 58 5.02 -30.58 -1.81
CA ARG A 58 5.03 -30.14 -3.20
C ARG A 58 3.61 -29.96 -3.67
N ASN A 59 3.28 -28.77 -4.12
CA ASN A 59 2.04 -28.56 -4.84
C ASN A 59 2.18 -29.19 -6.24
N ASN A 60 1.32 -30.16 -6.56
CA ASN A 60 1.32 -30.91 -7.82
C ASN A 60 0.78 -30.08 -9.02
N GLU A 61 1.09 -28.81 -9.12
CA GLU A 61 0.95 -28.13 -10.38
C GLU A 61 1.98 -28.75 -11.34
N LEU A 62 1.49 -29.31 -12.44
CA LEU A 62 2.26 -29.91 -13.52
C LEU A 62 3.33 -28.94 -14.03
N GLY A 63 4.43 -28.84 -13.28
CA GLY A 63 5.65 -28.24 -13.76
C GLY A 63 6.18 -29.09 -14.90
N LEU A 64 6.43 -28.50 -16.04
CA LEU A 64 7.13 -29.15 -17.15
C LEU A 64 8.40 -29.77 -16.60
N PHE A 65 8.60 -31.05 -16.84
CA PHE A 65 9.71 -31.86 -16.37
C PHE A 65 11.04 -31.12 -16.61
N GLY A 66 11.76 -30.75 -15.55
CA GLY A 66 13.17 -30.38 -15.64
C GLY A 66 13.57 -28.98 -15.19
N GLU A 67 12.66 -28.10 -14.72
CA GLU A 67 13.08 -26.81 -14.16
C GLU A 67 13.57 -27.01 -12.71
N GLU A 68 14.81 -26.58 -12.46
CA GLU A 68 15.35 -26.52 -11.10
C GLU A 68 14.61 -25.46 -10.30
N GLU A 69 13.94 -25.87 -9.22
CA GLU A 69 13.29 -24.95 -8.28
C GLU A 69 14.36 -24.18 -7.50
N HIS A 70 14.35 -22.88 -7.54
CA HIS A 70 15.25 -22.01 -6.82
C HIS A 70 14.69 -21.62 -5.45
N LEU A 71 15.56 -21.32 -4.50
CA LEU A 71 15.15 -20.76 -3.22
C LEU A 71 14.47 -19.39 -3.46
N LEU A 72 13.23 -19.26 -3.02
CA LEU A 72 12.47 -18.01 -3.06
C LEU A 72 12.89 -17.14 -1.87
N ALA A 73 13.98 -16.39 -2.07
CA ALA A 73 14.58 -15.54 -1.04
C ALA A 73 15.24 -14.30 -1.65
N GLY A 74 15.45 -13.29 -0.84
CA GLY A 74 16.16 -12.08 -1.22
C GLY A 74 15.54 -11.39 -2.42
N ASN A 75 16.31 -11.23 -3.50
CA ASN A 75 15.86 -10.54 -4.71
C ASN A 75 14.92 -11.37 -5.61
N CYS A 76 14.64 -12.61 -5.29
CA CYS A 76 13.73 -13.46 -6.09
C CYS A 76 12.26 -13.25 -5.73
N VAL A 77 11.95 -12.54 -4.63
CA VAL A 77 10.59 -12.36 -4.13
C VAL A 77 10.11 -10.94 -4.36
N GLU A 78 8.96 -10.79 -5.04
CA GLU A 78 8.33 -9.49 -5.30
C GLU A 78 6.98 -9.33 -4.58
N GLU A 79 6.21 -10.42 -4.45
CA GLU A 79 4.91 -10.41 -3.78
C GLU A 79 4.77 -11.63 -2.87
N ILE A 80 4.18 -11.41 -1.69
CA ILE A 80 3.84 -12.48 -0.73
C ILE A 80 2.37 -12.38 -0.37
N VAL A 81 1.68 -13.53 -0.36
CA VAL A 81 0.32 -13.67 0.12
C VAL A 81 0.30 -14.71 1.23
N PHE A 82 -0.06 -14.27 2.44
CA PHE A 82 -0.31 -15.14 3.57
C PHE A 82 -1.79 -15.47 3.67
N PRO A 83 -2.16 -16.74 3.90
CA PRO A 83 -3.54 -17.13 4.10
C PRO A 83 -4.09 -16.67 5.46
N GLY A 84 -5.40 -16.71 5.62
CA GLY A 84 -6.10 -16.33 6.85
C GLY A 84 -5.79 -17.17 8.09
N THR A 85 -5.09 -18.28 7.91
CA THR A 85 -4.62 -19.15 9.00
C THR A 85 -3.33 -18.68 9.65
N VAL A 86 -2.50 -17.86 8.96
CA VAL A 86 -1.21 -17.36 9.47
C VAL A 86 -1.44 -16.33 10.57
N ARG A 87 -0.79 -16.53 11.71
CA ARG A 87 -0.89 -15.70 12.92
C ARG A 87 0.41 -15.04 13.32
N GLU A 88 1.53 -15.65 12.89
CA GLU A 88 2.87 -15.25 13.31
C GLU A 88 3.88 -15.34 12.16
N ILE A 89 4.79 -14.38 12.10
CA ILE A 89 5.98 -14.42 11.24
C ILE A 89 7.23 -14.18 12.08
N GLY A 90 8.28 -14.94 11.77
CA GLY A 90 9.51 -14.97 12.54
C GLY A 90 10.42 -13.76 12.33
N ASN A 91 11.48 -13.68 13.17
CA ASN A 91 12.48 -12.62 13.09
C ASN A 91 13.17 -12.60 11.72
N TYR A 92 13.40 -11.40 11.18
CA TYR A 92 14.16 -11.21 9.94
C TYR A 92 13.62 -12.03 8.76
N ILE A 93 12.33 -12.37 8.73
CA ILE A 93 11.72 -13.25 7.72
C ILE A 93 12.03 -12.79 6.30
N PHE A 94 12.02 -11.47 6.03
CA PHE A 94 12.29 -10.86 4.73
C PHE A 94 13.63 -10.14 4.66
N TYR A 95 14.61 -10.54 5.50
CA TYR A 95 15.90 -9.86 5.53
C TYR A 95 16.55 -9.83 4.14
N GLY A 96 16.77 -8.62 3.62
CA GLY A 96 17.41 -8.43 2.31
C GLY A 96 16.50 -8.61 1.09
N CYS A 97 15.18 -8.76 1.26
CA CYS A 97 14.22 -8.82 0.15
C CYS A 97 14.02 -7.45 -0.52
N LYS A 98 15.03 -6.97 -1.24
CA LYS A 98 15.06 -5.62 -1.84
C LYS A 98 14.01 -5.41 -2.94
N ARG A 99 13.49 -6.50 -3.54
CA ARG A 99 12.46 -6.45 -4.60
C ARG A 99 11.06 -6.72 -4.10
N LEU A 100 10.87 -7.06 -2.82
CA LEU A 100 9.54 -7.25 -2.23
C LEU A 100 8.77 -5.92 -2.31
N ARG A 101 7.68 -5.90 -3.10
CA ARG A 101 6.86 -4.72 -3.38
C ARG A 101 5.51 -4.76 -2.71
N LYS A 102 4.94 -5.98 -2.54
CA LYS A 102 3.59 -6.19 -2.02
C LYS A 102 3.57 -7.31 -1.00
N LEU A 103 2.88 -7.04 0.12
CA LEU A 103 2.52 -8.02 1.12
C LEU A 103 1.00 -8.02 1.28
N GLU A 104 0.39 -9.21 1.19
CA GLU A 104 -1.03 -9.42 1.39
C GLU A 104 -1.25 -10.42 2.51
N PHE A 105 -2.13 -10.08 3.46
CA PHE A 105 -2.35 -10.89 4.66
C PHE A 105 -3.72 -10.59 5.28
N TYR A 106 -4.09 -11.38 6.27
CA TYR A 106 -5.34 -11.25 7.01
C TYR A 106 -5.11 -10.62 8.38
N HIS A 107 -6.15 -10.05 8.97
CA HIS A 107 -6.16 -9.49 10.31
C HIS A 107 -5.67 -10.47 11.39
N THR A 108 -5.75 -11.78 11.11
CA THR A 108 -5.26 -12.87 11.97
C THR A 108 -3.76 -12.83 12.21
N LEU A 109 -2.98 -12.24 11.31
CA LEU A 109 -1.54 -12.02 11.49
C LEU A 109 -1.32 -10.92 12.54
N MET A 110 -0.98 -11.34 13.77
CA MET A 110 -0.88 -10.44 14.91
C MET A 110 0.53 -10.35 15.51
N GLN A 111 1.41 -11.30 15.18
CA GLN A 111 2.77 -11.36 15.72
C GLN A 111 3.79 -11.21 14.60
N ILE A 112 4.58 -10.15 14.71
CA ILE A 112 5.65 -9.82 13.77
C ILE A 112 6.99 -9.95 14.50
N GLY A 113 7.86 -10.81 13.97
CA GLY A 113 9.21 -10.96 14.49
C GLY A 113 10.05 -9.71 14.32
N SER A 114 11.01 -9.50 15.18
CA SER A 114 11.90 -8.34 15.16
C SER A 114 12.70 -8.27 13.85
N GLY A 115 12.81 -7.08 13.26
CA GLY A 115 13.55 -6.83 12.02
C GLY A 115 12.99 -7.56 10.81
N ALA A 116 11.70 -7.93 10.83
CA ALA A 116 11.04 -8.70 9.78
C ALA A 116 11.24 -8.09 8.39
N PHE A 117 11.23 -6.77 8.29
CA PHE A 117 11.32 -6.02 7.03
C PHE A 117 12.68 -5.35 6.80
N THR A 118 13.71 -5.76 7.52
CA THR A 118 15.07 -5.19 7.35
C THR A 118 15.58 -5.38 5.92
N GLY A 119 15.81 -4.26 5.23
CA GLY A 119 16.28 -4.24 3.83
C GLY A 119 15.20 -4.37 2.77
N CYS A 120 13.89 -4.34 3.12
CA CYS A 120 12.76 -4.35 2.19
C CYS A 120 12.51 -2.96 1.59
N SER A 121 13.49 -2.38 0.90
CA SER A 121 13.44 -0.99 0.42
C SER A 121 12.41 -0.74 -0.69
N ALA A 122 11.93 -1.77 -1.38
CA ALA A 122 10.92 -1.66 -2.42
C ALA A 122 9.49 -1.88 -1.92
N LEU A 123 9.28 -2.30 -0.65
CA LEU A 123 7.95 -2.57 -0.12
C LEU A 123 7.14 -1.28 -0.11
N LYS A 124 6.00 -1.32 -0.80
CA LYS A 124 5.14 -0.16 -1.02
C LYS A 124 3.68 -0.45 -0.75
N TYR A 125 3.22 -1.66 -0.98
CA TYR A 125 1.81 -2.00 -0.92
C TYR A 125 1.53 -3.06 0.13
N LEU A 126 0.61 -2.75 1.04
CA LEU A 126 0.02 -3.73 1.95
C LEU A 126 -1.45 -3.90 1.61
N THR A 127 -1.90 -5.16 1.52
CA THR A 127 -3.32 -5.49 1.44
C THR A 127 -3.70 -6.30 2.66
N VAL A 128 -4.69 -5.84 3.41
CA VAL A 128 -5.11 -6.44 4.68
C VAL A 128 -6.58 -6.84 4.60
N HIS A 129 -6.85 -8.13 4.73
CA HIS A 129 -8.22 -8.66 4.79
C HIS A 129 -8.73 -8.62 6.23
N MET A 130 -9.78 -7.81 6.46
CA MET A 130 -10.39 -7.55 7.76
C MET A 130 -11.67 -8.39 7.90
N GLU A 131 -11.52 -9.70 7.93
CA GLU A 131 -12.65 -10.64 8.03
C GLU A 131 -12.90 -11.00 9.50
N GLY A 132 -13.92 -10.37 10.10
CA GLY A 132 -14.33 -10.65 11.49
C GLY A 132 -13.46 -10.02 12.58
N GLY A 133 -12.59 -9.06 12.24
CA GLY A 133 -11.74 -8.37 13.21
C GLY A 133 -11.47 -6.91 12.82
N SER A 134 -11.22 -6.05 13.82
CA SER A 134 -10.87 -4.63 13.64
C SER A 134 -9.37 -4.34 13.82
N GLN A 135 -8.64 -5.26 14.46
CA GLN A 135 -7.21 -5.14 14.77
C GLN A 135 -6.35 -5.75 13.66
N SER A 136 -5.14 -5.21 13.48
CA SER A 136 -4.14 -5.76 12.56
C SER A 136 -2.72 -5.37 12.99
N CYS A 137 -1.72 -6.08 12.47
CA CYS A 137 -0.31 -5.78 12.69
C CYS A 137 0.26 -4.66 11.79
N VAL A 138 -0.58 -3.91 11.10
CA VAL A 138 -0.13 -2.84 10.18
C VAL A 138 0.73 -1.81 10.89
N LYS A 139 0.39 -1.43 12.12
CA LYS A 139 1.18 -0.48 12.91
C LYS A 139 2.62 -0.94 13.11
N GLU A 140 2.80 -2.21 13.45
CA GLU A 140 4.10 -2.83 13.67
C GLU A 140 4.92 -2.84 12.38
N ILE A 141 4.30 -3.22 11.25
CA ILE A 141 4.95 -3.20 9.93
C ILE A 141 5.40 -1.79 9.56
N LEU A 142 4.50 -0.80 9.70
CA LEU A 142 4.79 0.60 9.41
C LEU A 142 5.89 1.16 10.33
N GLY A 143 6.02 0.63 11.55
CA GLY A 143 7.04 1.03 12.51
C GLY A 143 8.47 0.63 12.10
N GLU A 144 8.63 -0.42 11.29
CA GLU A 144 9.94 -0.84 10.77
C GLU A 144 10.33 -0.14 9.45
N LEU A 145 9.39 0.60 8.83
CA LEU A 145 9.55 1.15 7.48
C LEU A 145 9.44 2.68 7.50
N TRP A 146 10.41 3.36 6.93
CA TRP A 146 10.43 4.82 6.82
C TRP A 146 9.88 5.33 5.47
N GLN A 147 9.96 4.50 4.41
CA GLN A 147 9.46 4.85 3.09
C GLN A 147 7.93 4.94 3.05
N ARG A 148 7.39 5.53 1.99
CA ARG A 148 5.95 5.57 1.74
C ARG A 148 5.38 4.16 1.61
N ILE A 149 4.29 3.89 2.33
CA ILE A 149 3.51 2.64 2.25
C ILE A 149 2.06 2.99 1.96
N ASP A 150 1.48 2.35 0.96
CA ASP A 150 0.07 2.43 0.60
C ASP A 150 -0.64 1.17 1.15
N VAL A 151 -1.63 1.35 2.01
CA VAL A 151 -2.34 0.26 2.69
C VAL A 151 -3.78 0.19 2.20
N THR A 152 -4.19 -0.98 1.74
CA THR A 152 -5.59 -1.28 1.42
C THR A 152 -6.17 -2.19 2.48
N PHE A 153 -7.16 -1.71 3.23
CA PHE A 153 -7.98 -2.52 4.11
C PHE A 153 -9.20 -3.01 3.35
N CYS A 154 -9.43 -4.32 3.32
CA CYS A 154 -10.57 -4.97 2.67
C CYS A 154 -11.50 -5.52 3.74
N TYR A 155 -12.68 -4.94 3.91
CA TYR A 155 -13.67 -5.35 4.90
C TYR A 155 -14.63 -6.36 4.27
N GLY A 156 -14.40 -7.66 4.52
CA GLY A 156 -15.17 -8.75 3.89
C GLY A 156 -16.66 -8.71 4.21
N GLU A 157 -17.03 -8.31 5.43
CA GLU A 157 -18.44 -8.28 5.87
C GLU A 157 -19.28 -7.24 5.11
N THR A 158 -18.71 -6.09 4.77
CA THR A 158 -19.41 -5.01 4.05
C THR A 158 -19.04 -4.93 2.57
N ASN A 159 -18.04 -5.70 2.14
CA ASN A 159 -17.39 -5.59 0.83
C ASN A 159 -16.87 -4.18 0.53
N GLU A 160 -16.57 -3.41 1.56
CA GLU A 160 -16.00 -2.08 1.47
C GLU A 160 -14.47 -2.13 1.52
N LYS A 161 -13.85 -1.06 1.06
CA LYS A 161 -12.39 -0.88 1.13
C LYS A 161 -12.06 0.48 1.70
N ALA A 162 -10.89 0.56 2.33
CA ALA A 162 -10.24 1.82 2.64
C ALA A 162 -8.82 1.81 2.09
N VAL A 163 -8.44 2.84 1.34
CA VAL A 163 -7.08 2.99 0.82
C VAL A 163 -6.43 4.17 1.52
N LEU A 164 -5.35 3.90 2.24
CA LEU A 164 -4.63 4.86 3.05
C LEU A 164 -3.18 4.96 2.60
N VAL A 165 -2.71 6.17 2.40
CA VAL A 165 -1.30 6.47 2.09
C VAL A 165 -0.61 6.86 3.38
N PHE A 166 0.43 6.14 3.76
CA PHE A 166 1.35 6.50 4.84
C PHE A 166 2.60 7.11 4.20
N PRO A 167 2.77 8.44 4.23
CA PRO A 167 3.90 9.10 3.60
C PRO A 167 5.25 8.64 4.14
N GLU A 168 6.30 8.91 3.38
CA GLU A 168 7.65 8.74 3.89
C GLU A 168 7.94 9.73 5.03
N HIS A 169 8.86 9.35 5.89
CA HIS A 169 9.42 10.25 6.90
C HIS A 169 10.88 9.89 7.12
N TYR A 170 11.67 10.88 7.43
CA TYR A 170 13.04 10.66 7.88
C TYR A 170 13.44 11.74 8.91
N GLU A 171 14.43 11.40 9.68
CA GLU A 171 14.98 12.26 10.70
C GLU A 171 16.40 12.63 10.31
N GLU A 172 16.71 13.89 10.42
CA GLU A 172 18.06 14.43 10.15
C GLU A 172 18.61 15.04 11.42
N ALA A 173 19.81 14.61 11.81
CA ALA A 173 20.54 15.27 12.89
C ALA A 173 21.25 16.50 12.33
N VAL A 174 20.82 17.67 12.75
CA VAL A 174 21.38 18.95 12.30
C VAL A 174 22.19 19.58 13.44
N GLU A 175 23.45 19.92 13.15
CA GLU A 175 24.29 20.68 14.09
C GLU A 175 24.10 22.18 13.87
N ASN A 176 23.69 22.89 14.91
CA ASN A 176 23.62 24.33 14.89
C ASN A 176 24.98 24.92 15.32
N THR A 177 25.75 25.39 14.35
CA THR A 177 27.00 26.13 14.61
C THR A 177 26.69 27.63 14.70
N PRO A 178 27.31 28.37 15.67
CA PRO A 178 28.46 28.02 16.50
C PRO A 178 28.14 27.32 17.83
N ALA A 179 26.86 27.18 18.20
CA ALA A 179 26.46 26.67 19.52
C ALA A 179 26.72 25.17 19.73
N ARG A 180 27.06 24.41 18.68
CA ARG A 180 27.26 22.94 18.67
C ARG A 180 26.11 22.16 19.31
N ILE A 181 24.90 22.66 19.14
CA ILE A 181 23.70 21.99 19.60
C ILE A 181 23.18 21.06 18.47
N LEU A 182 23.12 19.78 18.74
CA LEU A 182 22.46 18.82 17.87
C LEU A 182 20.96 18.83 18.11
N PHE A 183 20.18 18.97 17.06
CA PHE A 183 18.74 18.78 17.11
C PHE A 183 18.28 17.88 15.97
N THR A 184 17.21 17.13 16.20
CA THR A 184 16.60 16.27 15.20
C THR A 184 15.57 17.05 14.41
N GLN A 185 15.75 17.15 13.10
CA GLN A 185 14.76 17.70 12.20
C GLN A 185 13.95 16.55 11.57
N HIS A 186 12.62 16.63 11.72
CA HIS A 186 11.71 15.65 11.12
C HIS A 186 11.20 16.15 9.77
N HIS A 187 11.31 15.30 8.75
CA HIS A 187 10.87 15.58 7.39
C HIS A 187 9.68 14.68 7.01
N GLY A 188 8.72 15.26 6.28
CA GLY A 188 7.47 14.61 5.89
C GLY A 188 6.44 14.48 7.02
N SER A 189 5.23 14.06 6.68
CA SER A 189 4.15 13.84 7.64
C SER A 189 4.03 12.39 8.11
N GLY A 190 4.81 11.48 7.54
CA GLY A 190 4.65 10.03 7.70
C GLY A 190 4.72 9.54 9.14
N ASN A 191 5.53 10.16 10.00
CA ASN A 191 5.58 9.78 11.42
C ASN A 191 4.25 10.07 12.12
N ASN A 192 3.59 11.20 11.80
CA ASN A 192 2.26 11.52 12.34
C ASN A 192 1.21 10.49 11.92
N TYR A 193 1.18 10.13 10.63
CA TYR A 193 0.23 9.15 10.10
C TYR A 193 0.42 7.76 10.72
N ARG A 194 1.65 7.33 11.03
CA ARG A 194 1.93 6.04 11.70
C ARG A 194 1.41 5.99 13.13
N GLN A 195 1.01 7.12 13.72
CA GLN A 195 0.39 7.20 15.05
C GLN A 195 -1.16 7.14 15.01
N CYS A 196 -1.77 6.89 13.84
CA CYS A 196 -3.22 6.78 13.68
C CYS A 196 -3.78 5.41 14.08
N PHE A 197 -3.13 4.70 15.00
CA PHE A 197 -3.58 3.40 15.49
C PHE A 197 -3.79 3.46 17.00
N TYR A 198 -4.92 2.91 17.44
CA TYR A 198 -5.20 2.66 18.83
C TYR A 198 -5.46 1.17 19.04
N ASN A 199 -4.72 0.53 19.96
CA ASN A 199 -4.83 -0.91 20.21
C ASN A 199 -4.85 -1.76 18.91
N LYS A 200 -3.90 -1.50 17.98
CA LYS A 200 -3.76 -2.17 16.67
C LYS A 200 -4.93 -1.93 15.68
N GLU A 201 -5.87 -1.08 16.01
CA GLU A 201 -6.97 -0.66 15.15
C GLU A 201 -6.68 0.71 14.55
N ILE A 202 -7.00 0.91 13.27
CA ILE A 202 -6.84 2.19 12.60
C ILE A 202 -7.92 3.18 13.03
N ASP A 203 -7.53 4.38 13.43
CA ASP A 203 -8.41 5.51 13.69
C ASP A 203 -8.51 6.39 12.44
N TYR A 204 -9.56 6.17 11.64
CA TYR A 204 -9.82 6.91 10.40
C TYR A 204 -10.01 8.40 10.64
N ARG A 205 -10.69 8.79 11.72
CA ARG A 205 -10.92 10.20 12.04
C ARG A 205 -9.60 10.91 12.35
N LYS A 206 -8.73 10.26 13.11
CA LYS A 206 -7.38 10.78 13.38
C LYS A 206 -6.55 10.86 12.12
N TYR A 207 -6.61 9.82 11.26
CA TYR A 207 -5.93 9.82 9.96
C TYR A 207 -6.36 11.03 9.11
N ASP A 208 -7.66 11.23 8.93
CA ASP A 208 -8.20 12.32 8.12
C ASP A 208 -7.87 13.70 8.72
N SER A 209 -7.83 13.83 10.05
CA SER A 209 -7.47 15.09 10.73
C SER A 209 -6.02 15.54 10.48
N LEU A 210 -5.12 14.63 10.14
CA LEU A 210 -3.71 14.93 9.86
C LEU A 210 -3.48 15.50 8.46
N PHE A 211 -4.51 15.59 7.63
CA PHE A 211 -4.36 16.10 6.26
C PHE A 211 -3.85 17.55 6.21
N SER A 212 -4.25 18.38 7.17
CA SER A 212 -3.73 19.74 7.32
C SER A 212 -2.22 19.77 7.63
N VAL A 213 -1.74 18.80 8.42
CA VAL A 213 -0.31 18.65 8.71
C VAL A 213 0.46 18.21 7.46
N ALA A 214 -0.11 17.26 6.71
CA ALA A 214 0.47 16.83 5.43
C ALA A 214 0.53 17.99 4.44
N ALA A 215 -0.55 18.80 4.31
CA ALA A 215 -0.60 19.95 3.41
C ALA A 215 0.52 20.96 3.63
N ALA A 216 1.02 21.06 4.88
CA ALA A 216 2.13 21.94 5.23
C ALA A 216 3.53 21.34 5.00
N ARG A 217 3.65 19.99 4.88
CA ARG A 217 4.93 19.29 4.88
C ARG A 217 5.21 18.49 3.61
N ASP A 218 4.18 18.01 2.94
CA ASP A 218 4.33 17.06 1.84
C ASP A 218 4.11 17.72 0.48
N LYS A 219 4.61 17.08 -0.56
CA LYS A 219 4.46 17.51 -1.95
C LYS A 219 3.02 17.25 -2.44
N ALA A 220 2.57 18.05 -3.41
CA ALA A 220 1.24 17.97 -3.99
C ALA A 220 0.84 16.57 -4.47
N GLY A 221 1.77 15.79 -5.02
CA GLY A 221 1.50 14.41 -5.45
C GLY A 221 1.15 13.48 -4.30
N VAL A 222 1.80 13.62 -3.14
CA VAL A 222 1.49 12.82 -1.94
C VAL A 222 0.12 13.21 -1.40
N LEU A 223 -0.18 14.53 -1.35
CA LEU A 223 -1.47 15.04 -0.90
C LEU A 223 -2.61 14.58 -1.81
N ALA A 224 -2.37 14.58 -3.12
CA ALA A 224 -3.32 14.08 -4.10
C ALA A 224 -3.62 12.59 -3.86
N ASP A 225 -2.60 11.77 -3.67
CA ASP A 225 -2.78 10.34 -3.46
C ASP A 225 -3.50 10.03 -2.14
N ILE A 226 -3.21 10.77 -1.04
CA ILE A 226 -3.97 10.69 0.22
C ILE A 226 -5.45 11.02 -0.04
N ALA A 227 -5.72 12.15 -0.70
CA ALA A 227 -7.09 12.60 -0.97
C ALA A 227 -7.83 11.60 -1.89
N PHE A 228 -7.19 11.13 -2.95
CA PHE A 228 -7.81 10.18 -3.88
C PHE A 228 -8.16 8.86 -3.22
N GLY A 229 -7.27 8.28 -2.41
CA GLY A 229 -7.56 7.05 -1.68
C GLY A 229 -8.79 7.19 -0.78
N ARG A 230 -8.93 8.33 -0.09
CA ARG A 230 -10.06 8.60 0.80
C ARG A 230 -11.34 8.97 0.07
N LEU A 231 -11.26 9.66 -1.07
CA LEU A 231 -12.44 10.03 -1.86
C LEU A 231 -13.00 8.86 -2.69
N GLU A 232 -12.14 7.99 -3.21
CA GLU A 232 -12.54 6.81 -3.98
C GLU A 232 -13.08 5.69 -3.08
N TYR A 233 -12.49 5.55 -1.88
CA TYR A 233 -12.87 4.52 -0.91
C TYR A 233 -13.24 5.18 0.44
N PRO A 234 -14.43 5.79 0.55
CA PRO A 234 -14.79 6.68 1.65
C PRO A 234 -15.23 5.95 2.94
N TYR A 235 -14.64 4.80 3.23
CA TYR A 235 -14.93 4.07 4.45
C TYR A 235 -14.74 4.94 5.70
N GLN A 236 -15.79 5.13 6.49
CA GLN A 236 -15.82 6.01 7.68
C GLN A 236 -15.33 7.45 7.43
N LEU A 237 -15.47 7.97 6.21
CA LEU A 237 -15.07 9.34 5.88
C LEU A 237 -16.16 10.34 6.27
N ALA A 238 -15.85 11.24 7.21
CA ALA A 238 -16.75 12.31 7.60
C ALA A 238 -16.78 13.45 6.56
N GLU A 239 -17.93 14.10 6.41
CA GLU A 239 -18.18 15.09 5.36
C GLU A 239 -17.24 16.30 5.42
N ASN A 240 -16.90 16.76 6.62
CA ASN A 240 -15.93 17.86 6.79
C ASN A 240 -14.53 17.51 6.25
N TYR A 241 -14.09 16.26 6.36
CA TYR A 241 -12.81 15.82 5.80
C TYR A 241 -12.91 15.59 4.29
N ARG A 242 -14.05 15.06 3.80
CA ARG A 242 -14.33 15.01 2.36
C ARG A 242 -14.18 16.38 1.73
N ALA A 243 -14.82 17.38 2.29
CA ALA A 243 -14.72 18.76 1.81
C ALA A 243 -13.27 19.30 1.87
N ALA A 244 -12.51 18.97 2.93
CA ALA A 244 -11.11 19.39 3.04
C ALA A 244 -10.24 18.78 1.92
N TYR A 245 -10.44 17.50 1.57
CA TYR A 245 -9.76 16.86 0.45
C TYR A 245 -10.10 17.51 -0.89
N GLN A 246 -11.39 17.77 -1.14
CA GLN A 246 -11.85 18.41 -2.37
C GLN A 246 -11.32 19.84 -2.51
N ASN A 247 -11.37 20.62 -1.44
CA ASN A 247 -10.87 22.00 -1.43
C ASN A 247 -9.37 22.04 -1.72
N LEU A 248 -8.56 21.20 -1.09
CA LEU A 248 -7.11 21.17 -1.36
C LEU A 248 -6.81 20.81 -2.82
N ILE A 249 -7.57 19.87 -3.42
CA ILE A 249 -7.40 19.52 -4.84
C ILE A 249 -7.70 20.74 -5.71
N GLN A 250 -8.74 21.52 -5.40
CA GLN A 250 -9.09 22.75 -6.12
C GLN A 250 -8.06 23.85 -5.89
N ASP A 251 -7.58 24.05 -4.67
CA ASP A 251 -6.61 25.10 -4.33
C ASP A 251 -5.24 24.86 -5.00
N ARG A 252 -4.83 23.60 -5.07
CA ARG A 252 -3.52 23.21 -5.63
C ARG A 252 -3.63 22.50 -6.99
N TYR A 253 -4.69 22.76 -7.75
CA TYR A 253 -5.00 22.03 -8.98
C TYR A 253 -3.87 22.01 -10.01
N LYS A 254 -3.12 23.12 -10.16
CA LYS A 254 -2.02 23.18 -11.15
C LYS A 254 -0.93 22.16 -10.88
N GLU A 255 -0.53 22.02 -9.61
CA GLU A 255 0.48 21.05 -9.20
C GLU A 255 -0.05 19.62 -9.29
N ILE A 256 -1.30 19.41 -8.87
CA ILE A 256 -1.94 18.10 -8.86
C ILE A 256 -2.20 17.59 -10.27
N ILE A 257 -2.74 18.42 -11.17
CA ILE A 257 -2.97 18.05 -12.57
C ILE A 257 -1.64 17.74 -13.26
N LYS A 258 -0.60 18.57 -13.04
CA LYS A 258 0.73 18.28 -13.57
C LYS A 258 1.23 16.92 -13.11
N TYR A 259 1.13 16.61 -11.81
CA TYR A 259 1.50 15.31 -11.23
C TYR A 259 0.72 14.16 -11.88
N LEU A 260 -0.60 14.29 -12.04
CA LEU A 260 -1.44 13.24 -12.63
C LEU A 260 -1.06 12.96 -14.08
N LEU A 261 -0.78 13.99 -14.88
CA LEU A 261 -0.38 13.85 -16.28
C LEU A 261 1.03 13.29 -16.44
N GLU A 262 1.98 13.70 -15.59
CA GLU A 262 3.35 13.16 -15.59
C GLU A 262 3.39 11.67 -15.21
N LYS A 263 2.51 11.23 -14.32
CA LYS A 263 2.38 9.84 -13.87
C LYS A 263 1.41 9.01 -14.71
N GLU A 264 0.75 9.63 -15.69
CA GLU A 264 -0.35 9.00 -16.44
C GLU A 264 -1.41 8.39 -15.51
N ASN A 265 -1.68 9.07 -14.39
CA ASN A 265 -2.58 8.59 -13.36
C ASN A 265 -4.05 8.85 -13.77
N PHE A 266 -4.54 8.01 -14.69
CA PHE A 266 -5.94 8.08 -15.13
C PHE A 266 -6.95 7.83 -14.01
N PRO A 267 -6.73 6.88 -13.06
CA PRO A 267 -7.60 6.72 -11.91
C PRO A 267 -7.78 8.02 -11.11
N GLY A 268 -6.72 8.78 -10.84
CA GLY A 268 -6.82 10.07 -10.15
C GLY A 268 -7.66 11.11 -10.90
N ILE A 269 -7.57 11.15 -12.22
CA ILE A 269 -8.43 12.00 -13.06
C ILE A 269 -9.91 11.59 -12.89
N ARG A 270 -10.21 10.29 -12.86
CA ARG A 270 -11.56 9.79 -12.63
C ARG A 270 -12.10 10.18 -11.25
N VAL A 271 -11.30 10.07 -10.21
CA VAL A 271 -11.70 10.48 -8.85
C VAL A 271 -12.13 11.95 -8.81
N ILE A 272 -11.38 12.85 -9.48
CA ILE A 272 -11.75 14.26 -9.58
C ILE A 272 -13.11 14.41 -10.27
N THR A 273 -13.35 13.65 -11.34
CA THR A 273 -14.61 13.71 -12.10
C THR A 273 -15.78 13.16 -11.29
N GLU A 274 -15.65 11.96 -10.72
CA GLU A 274 -16.70 11.25 -10.00
C GLU A 274 -17.12 11.97 -8.71
N ASN A 275 -16.20 12.74 -8.11
CA ASN A 275 -16.49 13.59 -6.94
C ASN A 275 -16.92 15.02 -7.30
N GLY A 276 -17.08 15.36 -8.58
CA GLY A 276 -17.55 16.68 -9.03
C GLY A 276 -16.60 17.82 -8.67
N ILE A 277 -15.29 17.57 -8.61
CA ILE A 277 -14.29 18.55 -8.13
C ILE A 277 -13.92 19.56 -9.23
N TRP A 278 -14.14 19.24 -10.51
CA TRP A 278 -13.82 20.11 -11.61
C TRP A 278 -14.54 21.47 -11.51
N ASN A 279 -13.79 22.55 -11.66
CA ASN A 279 -14.34 23.85 -12.04
C ASN A 279 -13.84 24.22 -13.46
N GLY A 280 -14.38 25.32 -14.02
CA GLY A 280 -14.06 25.72 -15.39
C GLY A 280 -12.57 25.97 -15.62
N GLU A 281 -11.92 26.70 -14.71
CA GLU A 281 -10.49 27.04 -14.80
C GLU A 281 -9.59 25.78 -14.72
N MET A 282 -9.89 24.90 -13.78
CA MET A 282 -9.17 23.65 -13.57
C MET A 282 -9.27 22.73 -14.79
N LEU A 283 -10.48 22.62 -15.38
CA LEU A 283 -10.72 21.77 -16.54
C LEU A 283 -10.02 22.31 -17.80
N GLU A 284 -10.06 23.62 -18.03
CA GLU A 284 -9.34 24.24 -19.14
C GLU A 284 -7.83 24.05 -19.02
N TYR A 285 -7.28 24.25 -17.81
CA TYR A 285 -5.87 24.02 -17.56
C TYR A 285 -5.46 22.55 -17.83
N ALA A 286 -6.30 21.60 -17.39
CA ALA A 286 -6.03 20.17 -17.60
C ALA A 286 -6.06 19.82 -19.10
N LEU A 287 -7.01 20.34 -19.86
CA LEU A 287 -7.12 20.14 -21.31
C LEU A 287 -5.90 20.71 -22.05
N GLU A 288 -5.51 21.95 -21.74
CA GLU A 288 -4.36 22.59 -22.35
C GLU A 288 -3.06 21.83 -22.08
N LEU A 289 -2.85 21.42 -20.82
CA LEU A 289 -1.63 20.71 -20.42
C LEU A 289 -1.58 19.29 -21.01
N ALA A 290 -2.72 18.56 -21.04
CA ALA A 290 -2.82 17.24 -21.64
C ALA A 290 -2.55 17.28 -23.15
N ALA A 291 -3.09 18.30 -23.87
CA ALA A 291 -2.82 18.53 -25.28
C ALA A 291 -1.34 18.81 -25.54
N ARG A 292 -0.73 19.71 -24.74
CA ARG A 292 0.70 20.06 -24.85
C ARG A 292 1.64 18.87 -24.61
N GLN A 293 1.26 17.96 -23.69
CA GLN A 293 2.04 16.77 -23.36
C GLN A 293 1.70 15.55 -24.22
N GLY A 294 0.75 15.66 -25.16
CA GLY A 294 0.34 14.56 -26.04
C GLY A 294 -0.37 13.40 -25.32
N LYS A 295 -1.03 13.67 -24.17
CA LYS A 295 -1.74 12.65 -23.39
C LYS A 295 -3.14 12.40 -23.98
N THR A 296 -3.21 11.72 -25.12
CA THR A 296 -4.41 11.60 -25.97
C THR A 296 -5.60 10.97 -25.26
N GLU A 297 -5.37 9.90 -24.46
CA GLU A 297 -6.44 9.22 -23.73
C GLU A 297 -7.08 10.13 -22.67
N ILE A 298 -6.25 10.77 -21.83
CA ILE A 298 -6.71 11.72 -20.83
C ILE A 298 -7.38 12.92 -21.48
N LEU A 299 -6.81 13.45 -22.56
CA LEU A 299 -7.39 14.57 -23.32
C LEU A 299 -8.78 14.24 -23.84
N SER A 300 -8.96 13.07 -24.46
CA SER A 300 -10.26 12.61 -24.96
C SER A 300 -11.29 12.50 -23.84
N TYR A 301 -10.88 11.95 -22.69
CA TYR A 301 -11.74 11.84 -21.52
C TYR A 301 -12.18 13.22 -20.99
N LEU A 302 -11.23 14.16 -20.82
CA LEU A 302 -11.51 15.53 -20.34
C LEU A 302 -12.38 16.33 -21.32
N MET A 303 -12.22 16.12 -22.63
CA MET A 303 -13.08 16.75 -23.66
C MET A 303 -14.53 16.27 -23.52
N ASN A 304 -14.75 14.99 -23.27
CA ASN A 304 -16.08 14.45 -23.01
C ASN A 304 -16.71 15.05 -21.75
N GLU A 305 -15.92 15.19 -20.67
CA GLU A 305 -16.41 15.83 -19.44
C GLU A 305 -16.77 17.29 -19.65
N LYS A 306 -15.97 18.04 -20.42
CA LYS A 306 -16.30 19.43 -20.80
C LYS A 306 -17.63 19.51 -21.55
N GLN A 307 -17.90 18.58 -22.49
CA GLN A 307 -19.16 18.58 -23.25
C GLN A 307 -20.38 18.26 -22.37
N LYS A 308 -20.24 17.43 -21.34
CA LYS A 308 -21.34 17.14 -20.40
C LYS A 308 -21.72 18.37 -19.57
N ASN A 309 -20.75 19.20 -19.23
CA ASN A 309 -20.92 20.42 -18.41
C ASN A 309 -21.34 21.67 -19.19
N VAL A 310 -21.33 21.63 -20.53
CA VAL A 310 -21.85 22.70 -21.35
C VAL A 310 -23.36 22.53 -21.49
N PRO A 311 -24.22 23.51 -21.06
CA PRO A 311 -25.64 23.43 -21.25
C PRO A 311 -25.94 23.28 -22.75
N LYS A 312 -26.68 22.24 -23.15
CA LYS A 312 -27.12 22.03 -24.52
C LYS A 312 -27.87 23.28 -24.95
N LYS A 313 -27.28 24.11 -25.81
CA LYS A 313 -28.00 25.22 -26.49
C LYS A 313 -29.10 24.54 -27.31
N THR A 314 -30.34 24.63 -26.85
CA THR A 314 -31.52 24.30 -27.62
C THR A 314 -31.52 25.24 -28.83
N LYS A 315 -31.14 24.73 -30.01
CA LYS A 315 -31.37 25.43 -31.25
C LYS A 315 -32.90 25.47 -31.42
N ARG A 316 -33.53 26.61 -31.08
CA ARG A 316 -34.86 26.92 -31.60
C ARG A 316 -34.68 27.18 -33.10
N PHE A 317 -35.11 26.26 -33.91
CA PHE A 317 -35.39 26.54 -35.31
C PHE A 317 -36.71 27.33 -35.30
N GLU A 318 -36.65 28.61 -35.54
CA GLU A 318 -37.84 29.40 -35.96
C GLU A 318 -38.11 29.01 -37.42
N LEU A 319 -39.29 28.43 -37.66
CA LEU A 319 -39.86 28.18 -38.98
C LEU A 319 -40.57 29.45 -39.45
#